data_524afcedd27035456dd9df3f990d6338
#
_entry.id   524afcedd27035456dd9df3f990d6338
#
_cell.length_a   1.000
_cell.length_b   1.000
_cell.length_c   1.000
_cell.angle_alpha   90.00
_cell.angle_beta   90.00
_cell.angle_gamma   90.00
#
_symmetry.space_group_name_H-M   'P 1'
#
loop_
_entity.id
_entity.type
_entity.pdbx_description
1 polymer ?
#
loop_
_entity_poly.entity_id
_entity_poly.type
_entity_poly.pdbx_seq_one_letter_code
_entity_poly.pdbx_strand_id
1 'polypeptide(L)'
;MSNHDDYELVLTPPARRALTEKLPEPVAAAVIEFITTSLVRQPHRAGKPLRDDLAGVWSARRGTYRVLYRIREDLREVIILRIEHRRDAYRPL
;
A
#
# COMPACT_ATOMS: atom_id res chain seq x y z
N MET A 1 4.53 -12.83 -14.94
CA MET A 1 3.31 -13.59 -15.15
C MET A 1 2.41 -13.49 -13.92
N SER A 2 1.18 -13.06 -14.08
CA SER A 2 0.31 -12.90 -12.91
C SER A 2 -0.16 -14.28 -12.44
N ASN A 3 -0.22 -14.46 -11.14
CA ASN A 3 -0.73 -15.66 -10.50
C ASN A 3 -2.25 -15.51 -10.40
N HIS A 4 -2.98 -16.56 -10.73
CA HIS A 4 -4.44 -16.54 -10.64
C HIS A 4 -4.95 -16.27 -9.23
N ASP A 5 -4.14 -16.58 -8.22
CA ASP A 5 -4.51 -16.39 -6.82
C ASP A 5 -4.18 -14.98 -6.30
N ASP A 6 -3.46 -14.20 -7.10
CA ASP A 6 -3.13 -12.83 -6.68
C ASP A 6 -4.37 -11.95 -6.70
N TYR A 7 -4.42 -11.01 -5.76
CA TYR A 7 -5.44 -9.98 -5.77
C TYR A 7 -5.11 -8.96 -6.85
N GLU A 8 -6.14 -8.32 -7.37
CA GLU A 8 -5.94 -7.21 -8.29
C GLU A 8 -5.56 -5.96 -7.51
N LEU A 9 -4.63 -5.19 -8.08
CA LEU A 9 -4.16 -3.97 -7.47
C LEU A 9 -4.93 -2.78 -8.00
N VAL A 10 -5.47 -1.96 -7.09
CA VAL A 10 -6.18 -0.74 -7.43
C VAL A 10 -5.49 0.41 -6.70
N LEU A 11 -5.15 1.47 -7.44
CA LEU A 11 -4.51 2.65 -6.86
C LEU A 11 -5.49 3.81 -6.82
N THR A 12 -5.65 4.40 -5.63
CA THR A 12 -6.39 5.66 -5.51
C THR A 12 -5.56 6.80 -6.10
N PRO A 13 -6.19 7.95 -6.43
CA PRO A 13 -5.42 9.09 -6.91
C PRO A 13 -4.28 9.52 -5.98
N PRO A 14 -4.49 9.62 -4.64
CA PRO A 14 -3.35 9.94 -3.75
C PRO A 14 -2.21 8.94 -3.83
N ALA A 15 -2.53 7.65 -3.90
CA ALA A 15 -1.49 6.62 -4.01
C ALA A 15 -0.73 6.75 -5.33
N ARG A 16 -1.46 6.99 -6.41
CA ARG A 16 -0.84 7.17 -7.71
C ARG A 16 0.09 8.38 -7.73
N ARG A 17 -0.38 9.51 -7.17
CA ARG A 17 0.44 10.72 -7.12
C ARG A 17 1.70 10.51 -6.29
N ALA A 18 1.59 9.76 -5.20
CA ALA A 18 2.77 9.47 -4.40
C ALA A 18 3.84 8.76 -5.22
N LEU A 19 3.43 7.78 -6.01
CA LEU A 19 4.38 7.00 -6.82
C LEU A 19 4.96 7.78 -7.98
N THR A 20 4.18 8.67 -8.58
CA THR A 20 4.62 9.37 -9.80
C THR A 20 5.23 10.73 -9.53
N GLU A 21 4.91 11.37 -8.39
CA GLU A 21 5.30 12.76 -8.20
C GLU A 21 5.98 13.06 -6.87
N LYS A 22 5.67 12.34 -5.81
CA LYS A 22 6.08 12.74 -4.47
C LYS A 22 7.22 11.94 -3.86
N LEU A 23 7.25 10.65 -4.11
CA LEU A 23 8.29 9.80 -3.51
C LEU A 23 9.59 9.91 -4.28
N PRO A 24 10.74 9.88 -3.56
CA PRO A 24 12.01 9.71 -4.25
C PRO A 24 11.97 8.47 -5.13
N GLU A 25 12.64 8.52 -6.27
CA GLU A 25 12.58 7.45 -7.24
C GLU A 25 12.92 6.08 -6.67
N PRO A 26 13.99 5.92 -5.85
CA PRO A 26 14.28 4.60 -5.28
C PRO A 26 13.19 4.11 -4.34
N VAL A 27 12.54 5.02 -3.62
CA VAL A 27 11.45 4.65 -2.71
C VAL A 27 10.24 4.22 -3.51
N ALA A 28 9.89 4.97 -4.57
CA ALA A 28 8.77 4.59 -5.44
C ALA A 28 9.00 3.21 -6.04
N ALA A 29 10.22 2.93 -6.49
CA ALA A 29 10.54 1.61 -7.04
C ALA A 29 10.36 0.51 -6.00
N ALA A 30 10.80 0.75 -4.77
CA ALA A 30 10.65 -0.22 -3.69
C ALA A 30 9.18 -0.46 -3.35
N VAL A 31 8.36 0.60 -3.33
CA VAL A 31 6.94 0.47 -3.08
C VAL A 31 6.27 -0.35 -4.17
N ILE A 32 6.57 -0.05 -5.43
CA ILE A 32 6.00 -0.78 -6.56
C ILE A 32 6.37 -2.26 -6.47
N GLU A 33 7.62 -2.56 -6.17
CA GLU A 33 8.05 -3.95 -6.00
C GLU A 33 7.23 -4.64 -4.91
N PHE A 34 7.05 -3.97 -3.77
CA PHE A 34 6.34 -4.54 -2.64
C PHE A 34 4.85 -4.78 -2.97
N ILE A 35 4.16 -3.79 -3.53
CA ILE A 35 2.72 -3.90 -3.76
C ILE A 35 2.39 -4.85 -4.90
N THR A 36 3.28 -4.99 -5.87
CA THR A 36 3.02 -5.89 -7.01
C THR A 36 3.46 -7.32 -6.76
N THR A 37 4.17 -7.57 -5.67
CA THR A 37 4.59 -8.92 -5.32
C THR A 37 3.97 -9.37 -4.00
N SER A 38 4.53 -8.93 -2.89
CA SER A 38 4.12 -9.40 -1.57
C SER A 38 2.69 -9.04 -1.20
N LEU A 39 2.31 -7.80 -1.47
CA LEU A 39 1.01 -7.30 -1.04
C LEU A 39 -0.14 -8.00 -1.78
N VAL A 40 -0.06 -8.11 -3.11
CA VAL A 40 -1.14 -8.72 -3.88
C VAL A 40 -1.22 -10.23 -3.69
N ARG A 41 -0.13 -10.85 -3.26
CA ARG A 41 -0.13 -12.29 -2.99
C ARG A 41 -0.74 -12.62 -1.66
N GLN A 42 -0.36 -11.89 -0.62
CA GLN A 42 -0.80 -12.18 0.74
C GLN A 42 -1.08 -10.89 1.50
N PRO A 43 -2.17 -10.19 1.14
CA PRO A 43 -2.46 -8.89 1.75
C PRO A 43 -2.71 -8.97 3.26
N HIS A 44 -3.23 -10.10 3.75
CA HIS A 44 -3.47 -10.27 5.19
C HIS A 44 -2.19 -10.49 5.98
N ARG A 45 -1.13 -10.93 5.32
CA ARG A 45 0.15 -11.16 5.97
C ARG A 45 1.11 -10.00 5.79
N ALA A 46 0.95 -9.25 4.71
CA ALA A 46 1.87 -8.16 4.39
C ALA A 46 1.77 -7.02 5.39
N GLY A 47 0.61 -6.83 6.01
CA GLY A 47 0.39 -5.75 6.96
C GLY A 47 -0.47 -6.17 8.12
N LYS A 48 -0.95 -5.18 8.87
CA LYS A 48 -1.79 -5.41 10.04
C LYS A 48 -3.06 -4.56 9.94
N PRO A 49 -4.19 -5.08 10.41
CA PRO A 49 -5.43 -4.30 10.41
C PRO A 49 -5.35 -3.21 11.46
N LEU A 50 -5.87 -2.04 11.12
CA LEU A 50 -6.01 -0.94 12.06
C LEU A 50 -7.34 -1.08 12.80
N ARG A 51 -7.49 -0.34 13.90
CA ARG A 51 -8.64 -0.48 14.79
C ARG A 51 -9.41 0.83 14.90
N ASP A 52 -10.55 0.74 15.57
CA ASP A 52 -11.40 1.87 15.92
C ASP A 52 -11.83 2.65 14.67
N ASP A 53 -11.55 3.93 14.60
CA ASP A 53 -11.99 4.77 13.49
C ASP A 53 -11.40 4.34 12.15
N LEU A 54 -10.32 3.57 12.18
CA LEU A 54 -9.66 3.10 10.97
C LEU A 54 -9.94 1.62 10.69
N ALA A 55 -10.97 1.07 11.31
CA ALA A 55 -11.34 -0.32 11.07
C ALA A 55 -11.60 -0.54 9.57
N GLY A 56 -11.08 -1.64 9.05
CA GLY A 56 -11.16 -1.94 7.62
C GLY A 56 -9.96 -1.47 6.83
N VAL A 57 -9.10 -0.66 7.43
CA VAL A 57 -7.86 -0.23 6.80
C VAL A 57 -6.70 -1.06 7.34
N TRP A 58 -5.80 -1.43 6.46
CA TRP A 58 -4.59 -2.18 6.80
C TRP A 58 -3.36 -1.30 6.59
N SER A 59 -2.33 -1.57 7.35
CA SER A 59 -1.08 -0.83 7.28
C SER A 59 0.09 -1.79 7.15
N ALA A 60 0.89 -1.59 6.10
CA ALA A 60 2.11 -2.36 5.89
C ALA A 60 3.29 -1.39 5.91
N ARG A 61 4.20 -1.60 6.87
CA ARG A 61 5.39 -0.77 6.99
C ARG A 61 6.59 -1.53 6.44
N ARG A 62 7.36 -0.87 5.58
CA ARG A 62 8.59 -1.42 5.02
C ARG A 62 9.63 -0.32 4.92
N GLY A 63 10.74 -0.50 5.67
CA GLY A 63 11.83 0.49 5.63
C GLY A 63 11.34 1.89 5.97
N THR A 64 11.43 2.79 5.01
CA THR A 64 11.10 4.20 5.21
C THR A 64 9.69 4.59 4.81
N TYR A 65 8.87 3.62 4.39
CA TYR A 65 7.53 3.95 3.92
C TYR A 65 6.48 3.04 4.54
N ARG A 66 5.23 3.50 4.43
CA ARG A 66 4.05 2.76 4.90
C ARG A 66 2.98 2.81 3.83
N VAL A 67 2.35 1.68 3.59
CA VAL A 67 1.25 1.56 2.64
C VAL A 67 -0.04 1.33 3.42
N LEU A 68 -1.04 2.17 3.20
CA LEU A 68 -2.37 1.99 3.77
C LEU A 68 -3.28 1.45 2.68
N TYR A 69 -3.99 0.37 2.98
CA TYR A 69 -4.79 -0.32 1.96
C TYR A 69 -6.03 -0.96 2.54
N ARG A 70 -6.98 -1.28 1.65
CA ARG A 70 -8.16 -2.07 1.98
C ARG A 70 -8.14 -3.34 1.17
N ILE A 71 -8.77 -4.37 1.70
CA ILE A 71 -8.89 -5.66 1.03
C ILE A 71 -10.36 -5.90 0.72
N ARG A 72 -10.69 -6.03 -0.57
CA ARG A 72 -12.03 -6.38 -1.00
C ARG A 72 -12.06 -7.85 -1.38
N GLU A 73 -12.44 -8.69 -0.41
CA GLU A 73 -12.45 -10.13 -0.64
C GLU A 73 -13.42 -10.55 -1.73
N ASP A 74 -14.57 -9.91 -1.77
CA ASP A 74 -15.61 -10.23 -2.76
C ASP A 74 -15.14 -10.00 -4.19
N LEU A 75 -14.27 -9.01 -4.37
CA LEU A 75 -13.74 -8.67 -5.70
C LEU A 75 -12.29 -9.11 -5.89
N ARG A 76 -11.69 -9.68 -4.87
CA ARG A 76 -10.27 -10.04 -4.87
C ARG A 76 -9.40 -8.87 -5.27
N GLU A 77 -9.62 -7.74 -4.59
CA GLU A 77 -8.88 -6.50 -4.85
C GLU A 77 -8.17 -6.01 -3.60
N VAL A 78 -6.99 -5.44 -3.82
CA VAL A 78 -6.28 -4.65 -2.81
C VAL A 78 -6.26 -3.22 -3.30
N ILE A 79 -6.87 -2.33 -2.52
CA ILE A 79 -6.99 -0.92 -2.88
C ILE A 79 -5.98 -0.14 -2.07
N ILE A 80 -5.00 0.46 -2.73
CA ILE A 80 -3.98 1.26 -2.07
C ILE A 80 -4.57 2.66 -1.84
N LEU A 81 -4.78 3.00 -0.57
CA LEU A 81 -5.39 4.27 -0.19
C LEU A 81 -4.36 5.38 -0.14
N ARG A 82 -3.22 5.11 0.48
CA ARG A 82 -2.16 6.10 0.67
C ARG A 82 -0.83 5.42 0.78
N ILE A 83 0.21 6.14 0.39
CA ILE A 83 1.58 5.73 0.60
C ILE A 83 2.25 6.88 1.34
N GLU A 84 2.74 6.61 2.55
CA GLU A 84 3.38 7.60 3.38
C GLU A 84 4.87 7.30 3.46
N HIS A 85 5.67 8.33 3.28
CA HIS A 85 7.11 8.20 3.40
C HIS A 85 7.53 8.71 4.78
N ARG A 86 8.59 8.14 5.33
CA ARG A 86 9.09 8.53 6.65
C ARG A 86 9.27 10.04 6.78
N ARG A 87 9.77 10.68 5.72
CA ARG A 87 9.96 12.13 5.71
C ARG A 87 8.67 12.88 5.96
N ASP A 88 7.58 12.40 5.37
CA ASP A 88 6.27 13.06 5.52
C ASP A 88 5.69 12.81 6.90
N ALA A 89 5.94 11.63 7.46
CA ALA A 89 5.40 11.26 8.77
C ALA A 89 5.96 12.12 9.90
N TYR A 90 7.15 12.68 9.73
CA TYR A 90 7.80 13.49 10.74
C TYR A 90 7.71 14.99 10.46
N ARG A 91 6.99 15.37 9.43
CA ARG A 91 6.86 16.78 9.10
C ARG A 91 5.86 17.43 10.05
N PRO A 92 6.25 18.50 10.75
CA PRO A 92 5.29 19.21 11.62
C PRO A 92 4.22 19.86 10.80
N LEU A 93 3.02 19.85 11.32
CA LEU A 93 1.90 20.48 10.65
C LEU A 93 1.83 21.98 10.96
#